data_d87b450b11162e8ca52723593c2af2eb
#
_entry.id   d87b450b11162e8ca52723593c2af2eb
#
_cell.length_a   1.000
_cell.length_b   1.000
_cell.length_c   1.000
_cell.angle_alpha   90.00
_cell.angle_beta   90.00
_cell.angle_gamma   90.00
#
_symmetry.space_group_name_H-M   'P 1'
#
loop_
_entity.id
_entity.type
_entity.pdbx_description
1 polymer ?
#
loop_
_entity_poly.entity_id
_entity_poly.type
_entity_poly.pdbx_seq_one_letter_code
_entity_poly.pdbx_strand_id
1 'polypeptide(L)'
;MIALNFTGQIRSLSSFGTAPYWLPVTSDVVVDLSHWQAPIDFAKAKGAGVVAVILKATQGSQWIDATFSERSADATAAGLLVGAYHFLDNSAPERQMENFLSMAEGCPVLALDAEQNEIGGTVTVPQAAEAVARVQMATGKAPLVYINRYGPDGRGTDFPNSVLSRCPLWLPAYNSRPICPPGWSKWTL
;
A
#
# COMPACT_ATOMS: atom_id res chain seq x y z
N MET A 1 8.43 7.51 -5.03
CA MET A 1 8.59 6.67 -3.82
C MET A 1 8.41 7.55 -2.60
N ILE A 2 7.52 7.18 -1.74
CA ILE A 2 7.18 7.94 -0.54
C ILE A 2 7.42 7.01 0.66
N ALA A 3 8.24 7.45 1.59
CA ALA A 3 8.44 6.76 2.85
C ALA A 3 7.62 7.46 3.93
N LEU A 4 6.76 6.73 4.61
CA LEU A 4 6.00 7.21 5.76
C LEU A 4 6.62 6.66 7.04
N ASN A 5 6.85 7.50 8.04
CA ASN A 5 7.17 7.03 9.38
C ASN A 5 5.91 7.06 10.27
N PHE A 6 5.90 6.27 11.33
CA PHE A 6 4.81 6.23 12.30
C PHE A 6 4.50 7.58 12.98
N THR A 7 5.33 8.59 12.78
CA THR A 7 5.14 9.96 13.26
C THR A 7 4.50 10.88 12.22
N GLY A 8 4.12 10.34 11.03
CA GLY A 8 3.38 11.10 10.02
C GLY A 8 4.23 12.07 9.17
N GLN A 9 5.53 11.86 9.06
CA GLN A 9 6.39 12.69 8.18
C GLN A 9 6.68 11.97 6.85
N ILE A 10 6.39 12.65 5.75
CA ILE A 10 6.62 12.20 4.38
C ILE A 10 8.08 12.46 3.97
N ARG A 11 8.73 11.47 3.34
CA ARG A 11 10.09 11.62 2.79
C ARG A 11 10.25 10.93 1.45
N SER A 12 10.99 11.59 0.56
CA SER A 12 11.41 11.02 -0.72
C SER A 12 12.69 10.22 -0.55
N LEU A 13 12.74 9.00 -1.07
CA LEU A 13 13.94 8.14 -1.07
C LEU A 13 15.06 8.61 -2.01
N SER A 14 14.84 9.64 -2.82
CA SER A 14 15.90 10.23 -3.66
C SER A 14 17.04 10.89 -2.87
N SER A 15 16.89 11.06 -1.55
CA SER A 15 17.87 11.69 -0.66
C SER A 15 18.70 10.72 0.19
N PHE A 16 18.64 9.40 -0.03
CA PHE A 16 19.46 8.43 0.73
C PHE A 16 20.96 8.41 0.38
N GLY A 17 21.48 9.49 -0.19
CA GLY A 17 22.94 9.66 -0.36
C GLY A 17 23.72 9.92 0.95
N THR A 18 23.09 10.56 1.93
CA THR A 18 23.63 10.81 3.27
C THR A 18 22.45 10.84 4.24
N ALA A 19 22.40 9.93 5.20
CA ALA A 19 21.35 9.95 6.23
C ALA A 19 21.41 11.31 6.96
N PRO A 20 20.32 12.09 6.97
CA PRO A 20 20.34 13.36 7.69
C PRO A 20 20.46 13.06 9.20
N TYR A 21 21.37 13.74 9.88
CA TYR A 21 21.71 13.58 11.31
C TYR A 21 20.57 13.76 12.31
N TRP A 22 19.34 13.98 11.84
CA TRP A 22 18.17 14.30 12.64
C TRP A 22 17.01 13.28 12.52
N LEU A 23 17.23 12.13 11.84
CA LEU A 23 16.34 10.99 11.98
C LEU A 23 16.58 10.42 13.39
N PRO A 24 15.57 10.43 14.28
CA PRO A 24 15.71 9.65 15.50
C PRO A 24 15.99 8.20 15.10
N VAL A 25 16.96 7.57 15.75
CA VAL A 25 17.44 6.20 15.51
C VAL A 25 16.34 5.13 15.65
N THR A 26 15.12 5.55 15.96
CA THR A 26 13.95 4.72 16.28
C THR A 26 12.71 5.02 15.41
N SER A 27 12.84 5.71 14.28
CA SER A 27 11.67 5.90 13.42
C SER A 27 11.49 4.69 12.51
N ASP A 28 10.49 3.87 12.79
CA ASP A 28 10.06 2.80 11.92
C ASP A 28 9.56 3.37 10.59
N VAL A 29 10.30 3.16 9.52
CA VAL A 29 9.95 3.62 8.18
C VAL A 29 9.39 2.46 7.38
N VAL A 30 8.20 2.60 6.84
CA VAL A 30 7.61 1.70 5.87
C VAL A 30 7.68 2.34 4.49
N VAL A 31 8.07 1.58 3.48
CA VAL A 31 8.26 2.05 2.10
C VAL A 31 7.42 1.21 1.16
N ASP A 32 6.75 1.84 0.21
CA ASP A 32 6.11 1.14 -0.89
C ASP A 32 6.96 1.17 -2.16
N LEU A 33 6.92 0.09 -2.92
CA LEU A 33 7.71 -0.11 -4.13
C LEU A 33 6.92 -0.84 -5.21
N SER A 34 7.21 -0.49 -6.47
CA SER A 34 6.73 -1.18 -7.67
C SER A 34 7.83 -1.24 -8.72
N HIS A 35 7.56 -1.83 -9.88
CA HIS A 35 8.49 -1.85 -11.01
C HIS A 35 8.98 -0.46 -11.47
N TRP A 36 8.30 0.61 -11.10
CA TRP A 36 8.69 1.98 -11.44
C TRP A 36 9.96 2.47 -10.71
N GLN A 37 10.29 1.86 -9.57
CA GLN A 37 11.48 2.23 -8.84
C GLN A 37 12.70 1.46 -9.36
N ALA A 38 13.85 2.14 -9.41
CA ALA A 38 15.14 1.52 -9.68
C ALA A 38 15.45 0.37 -8.70
N PRO A 39 16.40 -0.52 -9.01
CA PRO A 39 16.87 -1.53 -8.06
C PRO A 39 17.22 -0.94 -6.70
N ILE A 40 16.85 -1.64 -5.65
CA ILE A 40 17.00 -1.20 -4.25
C ILE A 40 17.97 -2.13 -3.52
N ASP A 41 18.92 -1.53 -2.80
CA ASP A 41 19.73 -2.22 -1.81
C ASP A 41 18.94 -2.27 -0.48
N PHE A 42 18.27 -3.38 -0.23
CA PHE A 42 17.44 -3.56 0.96
C PHE A 42 18.25 -3.64 2.26
N ALA A 43 19.49 -4.13 2.22
CA ALA A 43 20.37 -4.11 3.39
C ALA A 43 20.72 -2.67 3.79
N LYS A 44 21.01 -1.82 2.81
CA LYS A 44 21.26 -0.41 3.02
C LYS A 44 20.01 0.34 3.49
N ALA A 45 18.85 0.02 2.91
CA ALA A 45 17.56 0.58 3.34
C ALA A 45 17.27 0.25 4.81
N LYS A 46 17.48 -1.02 5.23
CA LYS A 46 17.35 -1.44 6.63
C LYS A 46 18.31 -0.69 7.54
N GLY A 47 19.58 -0.56 7.15
CA GLY A 47 20.57 0.22 7.89
C GLY A 47 20.22 1.71 8.04
N ALA A 48 19.38 2.24 7.13
CA ALA A 48 18.84 3.60 7.18
C ALA A 48 17.52 3.73 7.97
N GLY A 49 17.03 2.66 8.63
CA GLY A 49 15.84 2.70 9.47
C GLY A 49 14.55 2.22 8.81
N VAL A 50 14.61 1.64 7.59
CA VAL A 50 13.45 0.96 7.00
C VAL A 50 13.21 -0.34 7.76
N VAL A 51 11.98 -0.57 8.20
CA VAL A 51 11.57 -1.77 8.94
C VAL A 51 10.67 -2.70 8.11
N ALA A 52 9.96 -2.13 7.14
CA ALA A 52 9.05 -2.87 6.28
C ALA A 52 8.99 -2.28 4.87
N VAL A 53 8.64 -3.14 3.91
CA VAL A 53 8.33 -2.74 2.54
C VAL A 53 6.98 -3.31 2.14
N ILE A 54 6.17 -2.54 1.42
CA ILE A 54 4.92 -2.99 0.81
C ILE A 54 5.14 -2.96 -0.71
N LEU A 55 5.21 -4.15 -1.31
CA LEU A 55 5.56 -4.31 -2.72
C LEU A 55 4.31 -4.43 -3.59
N LYS A 56 4.29 -3.77 -4.75
CA LYS A 56 3.26 -4.03 -5.76
C LYS A 56 3.37 -5.48 -6.20
N ALA A 57 2.30 -6.24 -5.99
CA ALA A 57 2.22 -7.62 -6.46
C ALA A 57 1.48 -7.69 -7.79
N THR A 58 0.33 -7.04 -7.87
CA THR A 58 -0.57 -7.14 -9.03
C THR A 58 -1.35 -5.85 -9.27
N GLN A 59 -2.00 -5.78 -10.44
CA GLN A 59 -2.94 -4.72 -10.80
C GLN A 59 -4.05 -5.32 -11.66
N GLY A 60 -5.30 -4.95 -11.40
CA GLY A 60 -6.43 -5.44 -12.15
C GLY A 60 -6.49 -6.97 -12.19
N SER A 61 -7.21 -7.52 -13.17
CA SER A 61 -7.52 -8.95 -13.20
C SER A 61 -6.39 -9.88 -13.68
N GLN A 62 -5.28 -9.35 -14.24
CA GLN A 62 -4.28 -10.20 -14.91
C GLN A 62 -2.83 -9.70 -14.79
N TRP A 63 -2.62 -8.43 -14.49
CA TRP A 63 -1.27 -7.87 -14.49
C TRP A 63 -0.54 -8.22 -13.19
N ILE A 64 0.72 -8.66 -13.34
CA ILE A 64 1.63 -9.02 -12.24
C ILE A 64 2.85 -8.11 -12.31
N ASP A 65 3.29 -7.55 -11.18
CA ASP A 65 4.53 -6.80 -11.12
C ASP A 65 5.73 -7.76 -11.23
N ALA A 66 6.49 -7.64 -12.32
CA ALA A 66 7.60 -8.53 -12.60
C ALA A 66 8.72 -8.48 -11.55
N THR A 67 8.76 -7.41 -10.73
CA THR A 67 9.78 -7.24 -9.69
C THR A 67 9.35 -7.79 -8.34
N PHE A 68 8.09 -8.20 -8.17
CA PHE A 68 7.53 -8.58 -6.88
C PHE A 68 8.27 -9.75 -6.22
N SER A 69 8.43 -10.84 -6.94
CA SER A 69 9.01 -12.07 -6.37
C SER A 69 10.48 -11.88 -5.98
N GLU A 70 11.29 -11.26 -6.85
CA GLU A 70 12.70 -10.98 -6.57
C GLU A 70 12.84 -10.03 -5.39
N ARG A 71 12.14 -8.90 -5.40
CA ARG A 71 12.20 -7.92 -4.33
C ARG A 71 11.68 -8.45 -2.99
N SER A 72 10.66 -9.29 -3.02
CA SER A 72 10.13 -9.95 -1.82
C SER A 72 11.20 -10.85 -1.18
N ALA A 73 11.91 -11.65 -2.00
CA ALA A 73 13.00 -12.49 -1.52
C ALA A 73 14.16 -11.66 -0.97
N ASP A 74 14.60 -10.63 -1.69
CA ASP A 74 15.72 -9.78 -1.29
C ASP A 74 15.43 -8.97 -0.02
N ALA A 75 14.23 -8.40 0.08
CA ALA A 75 13.81 -7.67 1.28
C ALA A 75 13.71 -8.59 2.50
N THR A 76 13.19 -9.80 2.32
CA THR A 76 13.12 -10.81 3.36
C THR A 76 14.53 -11.24 3.80
N ALA A 77 15.44 -11.49 2.87
CA ALA A 77 16.84 -11.82 3.15
C ALA A 77 17.56 -10.71 3.91
N ALA A 78 17.23 -9.44 3.62
CA ALA A 78 17.71 -8.29 4.38
C ALA A 78 17.06 -8.17 5.77
N GLY A 79 16.06 -9.00 6.10
CA GLY A 79 15.34 -9.01 7.37
C GLY A 79 14.34 -7.86 7.52
N LEU A 80 13.78 -7.38 6.42
CA LEU A 80 12.64 -6.46 6.41
C LEU A 80 11.33 -7.26 6.49
N LEU A 81 10.30 -6.66 7.08
CA LEU A 81 8.93 -7.15 6.92
C LEU A 81 8.46 -6.84 5.51
N VAL A 82 7.82 -7.82 4.87
CA VAL A 82 7.32 -7.68 3.50
C VAL A 82 5.81 -7.77 3.47
N GLY A 83 5.16 -6.74 2.94
CA GLY A 83 3.75 -6.73 2.58
C GLY A 83 3.58 -6.71 1.06
N ALA A 84 2.37 -6.99 0.60
CA ALA A 84 1.99 -6.93 -0.80
C ALA A 84 0.83 -5.95 -1.00
N TYR A 85 0.83 -5.21 -2.11
CA TYR A 85 -0.33 -4.44 -2.50
C TYR A 85 -0.83 -4.78 -3.89
N HIS A 86 -2.14 -4.61 -4.06
CA HIS A 86 -2.84 -4.72 -5.32
C HIS A 86 -3.40 -3.37 -5.72
N PHE A 87 -3.11 -2.93 -6.94
CA PHE A 87 -3.68 -1.71 -7.51
C PHE A 87 -5.03 -2.06 -8.16
N LEU A 88 -6.11 -1.53 -7.60
CA LEU A 88 -7.47 -1.79 -8.06
C LEU A 88 -7.78 -1.04 -9.36
N ASP A 89 -8.51 -1.70 -10.26
CA ASP A 89 -9.10 -1.09 -11.44
C ASP A 89 -10.61 -1.37 -11.51
N ASN A 90 -11.26 -1.03 -12.62
CA ASN A 90 -12.71 -1.23 -12.79
C ASN A 90 -13.10 -2.65 -13.25
N SER A 91 -12.17 -3.57 -13.37
CA SER A 91 -12.47 -4.97 -13.69
C SER A 91 -13.17 -5.67 -12.53
N ALA A 92 -13.70 -6.88 -12.76
CA ALA A 92 -14.44 -7.62 -11.74
C ALA A 92 -13.60 -7.89 -10.49
N PRO A 93 -14.05 -7.46 -9.28
CA PRO A 93 -13.30 -7.62 -8.04
C PRO A 93 -12.90 -9.06 -7.74
N GLU A 94 -13.73 -10.03 -8.12
CA GLU A 94 -13.43 -11.46 -7.98
C GLU A 94 -12.14 -11.82 -8.70
N ARG A 95 -12.01 -11.46 -9.97
CA ARG A 95 -10.81 -11.74 -10.78
C ARG A 95 -9.59 -11.01 -10.29
N GLN A 96 -9.75 -9.77 -9.83
CA GLN A 96 -8.66 -9.01 -9.23
C GLN A 96 -8.13 -9.71 -7.98
N MET A 97 -9.02 -10.19 -7.10
CA MET A 97 -8.60 -10.86 -5.86
C MET A 97 -8.05 -12.26 -6.10
N GLU A 98 -8.53 -13.01 -7.10
CA GLU A 98 -7.88 -14.24 -7.53
C GLU A 98 -6.43 -13.98 -7.96
N ASN A 99 -6.19 -12.96 -8.81
CA ASN A 99 -4.87 -12.55 -9.25
C ASN A 99 -3.98 -12.15 -8.07
N PHE A 100 -4.49 -11.28 -7.17
CA PHE A 100 -3.73 -10.75 -6.04
C PHE A 100 -3.36 -11.84 -5.03
N LEU A 101 -4.33 -12.61 -4.56
CA LEU A 101 -4.13 -13.58 -3.50
C LEU A 101 -3.23 -14.74 -3.92
N SER A 102 -3.23 -15.10 -5.22
CA SER A 102 -2.29 -16.10 -5.74
C SER A 102 -0.82 -15.64 -5.69
N MET A 103 -0.57 -14.33 -5.91
CA MET A 103 0.78 -13.77 -5.89
C MET A 103 1.24 -13.40 -4.49
N ALA A 104 0.33 -12.97 -3.64
CA ALA A 104 0.62 -12.49 -2.29
C ALA A 104 0.49 -13.56 -1.21
N GLU A 105 0.46 -14.83 -1.59
CA GLU A 105 0.39 -15.96 -0.65
C GLU A 105 1.50 -15.89 0.39
N GLY A 106 1.14 -16.02 1.66
CA GLY A 106 2.07 -15.96 2.79
C GLY A 106 2.50 -14.54 3.21
N CYS A 107 2.13 -13.48 2.48
CA CYS A 107 2.43 -12.13 2.91
C CYS A 107 1.65 -11.77 4.20
N PRO A 108 2.32 -11.30 5.25
CA PRO A 108 1.67 -10.98 6.52
C PRO A 108 0.79 -9.73 6.45
N VAL A 109 1.07 -8.82 5.51
CA VAL A 109 0.33 -7.58 5.27
C VAL A 109 -0.14 -7.54 3.83
N LEU A 110 -1.45 -7.41 3.65
CA LEU A 110 -2.08 -7.21 2.35
C LEU A 110 -2.68 -5.81 2.28
N ALA A 111 -2.49 -5.12 1.16
CA ALA A 111 -3.04 -3.80 0.94
C ALA A 111 -3.80 -3.72 -0.39
N LEU A 112 -4.87 -2.94 -0.40
CA LEU A 112 -5.63 -2.61 -1.59
C LEU A 112 -5.49 -1.13 -1.87
N ASP A 113 -4.97 -0.81 -3.04
CA ASP A 113 -4.76 0.54 -3.52
C ASP A 113 -5.96 0.98 -4.34
N ALA A 114 -6.76 1.88 -3.76
CA ALA A 114 -8.01 2.38 -4.33
C ALA A 114 -7.88 3.86 -4.68
N GLU A 115 -7.16 4.15 -5.73
CA GLU A 115 -6.97 5.51 -6.24
C GLU A 115 -7.38 5.64 -7.71
N GLN A 116 -7.34 6.84 -8.23
CA GLN A 116 -7.65 7.12 -9.62
C GLN A 116 -6.66 6.37 -10.54
N ASN A 117 -7.21 5.67 -11.53
CA ASN A 117 -6.45 4.92 -12.52
C ASN A 117 -6.79 5.43 -13.93
N GLU A 118 -5.79 5.99 -14.60
CA GLU A 118 -5.94 6.47 -15.98
C GLU A 118 -5.87 5.32 -17.00
N ILE A 119 -5.28 4.19 -16.62
CA ILE A 119 -5.09 3.01 -17.48
C ILE A 119 -5.88 1.85 -16.88
N GLY A 120 -6.90 1.37 -17.57
CA GLY A 120 -7.73 0.25 -17.11
C GLY A 120 -9.01 0.67 -16.39
N GLY A 121 -9.19 1.98 -16.14
CA GLY A 121 -10.36 2.54 -15.49
C GLY A 121 -10.29 2.52 -13.95
N THR A 122 -10.90 3.52 -13.35
CA THR A 122 -10.89 3.73 -11.90
C THR A 122 -11.88 2.80 -11.20
N VAL A 123 -11.43 2.13 -10.13
CA VAL A 123 -12.29 1.33 -9.26
C VAL A 123 -13.37 2.20 -8.60
N THR A 124 -14.57 1.68 -8.48
CA THR A 124 -15.63 2.33 -7.70
C THR A 124 -15.57 1.95 -6.23
N VAL A 125 -16.14 2.76 -5.34
CA VAL A 125 -16.23 2.43 -3.91
C VAL A 125 -16.91 1.09 -3.63
N PRO A 126 -18.05 0.74 -4.28
CA PRO A 126 -18.63 -0.59 -4.13
C PRO A 126 -17.72 -1.74 -4.57
N GLN A 127 -17.00 -1.59 -5.68
CA GLN A 127 -16.04 -2.60 -6.14
C GLN A 127 -14.86 -2.75 -5.16
N ALA A 128 -14.31 -1.65 -4.65
CA ALA A 128 -13.27 -1.70 -3.63
C ALA A 128 -13.76 -2.36 -2.34
N ALA A 129 -15.01 -2.09 -1.92
CA ALA A 129 -15.64 -2.73 -0.78
C ALA A 129 -15.81 -4.25 -0.98
N GLU A 130 -16.19 -4.68 -2.18
CA GLU A 130 -16.26 -6.09 -2.53
C GLU A 130 -14.88 -6.75 -2.51
N ALA A 131 -13.84 -6.08 -3.04
CA ALA A 131 -12.46 -6.58 -2.98
C ALA A 131 -12.00 -6.79 -1.53
N VAL A 132 -12.25 -5.82 -0.63
CA VAL A 132 -11.99 -5.96 0.81
C VAL A 132 -12.70 -7.19 1.39
N ALA A 133 -13.99 -7.35 1.12
CA ALA A 133 -14.76 -8.49 1.63
C ALA A 133 -14.17 -9.84 1.17
N ARG A 134 -13.70 -9.91 -0.07
CA ARG A 134 -13.06 -11.12 -0.63
C ARG A 134 -11.72 -11.42 0.04
N VAL A 135 -10.87 -10.41 0.28
CA VAL A 135 -9.62 -10.59 1.05
C VAL A 135 -9.93 -11.07 2.46
N GLN A 136 -10.90 -10.46 3.15
CA GLN A 136 -11.29 -10.87 4.50
C GLN A 136 -11.82 -12.31 4.54
N MET A 137 -12.62 -12.70 3.56
CA MET A 137 -13.16 -14.06 3.47
C MET A 137 -12.05 -15.10 3.23
N ALA A 138 -11.08 -14.78 2.39
CA ALA A 138 -9.97 -15.69 2.05
C ALA A 138 -8.92 -15.81 3.17
N THR A 139 -8.66 -14.71 3.91
CA THR A 139 -7.53 -14.64 4.84
C THR A 139 -7.92 -14.52 6.31
N GLY A 140 -9.18 -14.23 6.59
CA GLY A 140 -9.66 -13.90 7.94
C GLY A 140 -9.20 -12.54 8.47
N LYS A 141 -8.51 -11.71 7.66
CA LYS A 141 -7.93 -10.43 8.07
C LYS A 141 -8.39 -9.30 7.16
N ALA A 142 -8.59 -8.12 7.75
CA ALA A 142 -8.84 -6.91 6.97
C ALA A 142 -7.55 -6.44 6.29
N PRO A 143 -7.55 -6.14 4.98
CA PRO A 143 -6.41 -5.53 4.33
C PRO A 143 -6.23 -4.08 4.77
N LEU A 144 -5.03 -3.51 4.59
CA LEU A 144 -4.85 -2.07 4.53
C LEU A 144 -5.60 -1.53 3.30
N VAL A 145 -6.20 -0.36 3.42
CA VAL A 145 -6.80 0.35 2.29
C VAL A 145 -6.05 1.65 2.07
N TYR A 146 -5.38 1.75 0.92
CA TYR A 146 -4.80 3.00 0.46
C TYR A 146 -5.89 3.76 -0.29
N ILE A 147 -6.25 4.94 0.24
CA ILE A 147 -7.30 5.77 -0.32
C ILE A 147 -7.18 7.21 0.17
N ASN A 148 -7.35 8.17 -0.71
CA ASN A 148 -7.36 9.56 -0.36
C ASN A 148 -8.74 10.03 0.14
N ARG A 149 -8.80 11.24 0.71
CA ARG A 149 -10.04 11.82 1.27
C ARG A 149 -11.21 11.96 0.28
N TYR A 150 -10.93 11.93 -1.00
CA TYR A 150 -11.94 12.12 -2.04
C TYR A 150 -12.40 10.81 -2.68
N GLY A 151 -11.78 9.68 -2.29
CA GLY A 151 -12.05 8.39 -2.89
C GLY A 151 -11.40 8.21 -4.27
N PRO A 152 -11.54 7.01 -4.83
CA PRO A 152 -10.97 6.72 -6.14
C PRO A 152 -11.57 7.57 -7.26
N ASP A 153 -12.84 7.96 -7.13
CA ASP A 153 -13.58 8.77 -8.10
C ASP A 153 -13.51 10.29 -7.85
N GLY A 154 -12.77 10.72 -6.83
CA GLY A 154 -12.63 12.13 -6.47
C GLY A 154 -13.82 12.74 -5.74
N ARG A 155 -14.85 11.95 -5.38
CA ARG A 155 -16.12 12.46 -4.81
C ARG A 155 -16.25 12.28 -3.30
N GLY A 156 -15.64 11.25 -2.73
CA GLY A 156 -15.53 11.07 -1.28
C GLY A 156 -16.80 10.82 -0.48
N THR A 157 -17.88 10.41 -1.11
CA THR A 157 -19.22 10.48 -0.51
C THR A 157 -19.68 9.23 0.23
N ASP A 158 -19.12 8.04 -0.05
CA ASP A 158 -19.74 6.77 0.39
C ASP A 158 -18.98 5.99 1.45
N PHE A 159 -17.88 6.52 1.98
CA PHE A 159 -17.03 5.80 2.93
C PHE A 159 -17.65 5.49 4.30
N PRO A 160 -18.44 6.37 4.94
CA PRO A 160 -18.92 6.12 6.31
C PRO A 160 -19.74 4.85 6.48
N ASN A 161 -20.42 4.44 5.42
CA ASN A 161 -21.30 3.24 5.40
C ASN A 161 -20.67 2.04 4.71
N SER A 162 -19.40 2.14 4.30
CA SER A 162 -18.66 1.10 3.59
C SER A 162 -17.87 0.21 4.54
N VAL A 163 -17.65 -1.05 4.15
CA VAL A 163 -16.69 -1.93 4.83
C VAL A 163 -15.27 -1.37 4.79
N LEU A 164 -14.96 -0.50 3.83
CA LEU A 164 -13.66 0.18 3.71
C LEU A 164 -13.27 0.90 4.99
N SER A 165 -14.19 1.66 5.59
CA SER A 165 -13.91 2.44 6.81
C SER A 165 -13.64 1.60 8.06
N ARG A 166 -13.84 0.29 7.99
CA ARG A 166 -13.48 -0.67 9.06
C ARG A 166 -12.07 -1.25 8.88
N CYS A 167 -11.45 -1.00 7.74
CA CYS A 167 -10.09 -1.44 7.45
C CYS A 167 -9.06 -0.46 8.01
N PRO A 168 -7.84 -0.92 8.32
CA PRO A 168 -6.72 -0.02 8.57
C PRO A 168 -6.49 0.88 7.37
N LEU A 169 -6.32 2.19 7.61
CA LEU A 169 -6.13 3.19 6.57
C LEU A 169 -4.64 3.39 6.26
N TRP A 170 -4.28 3.33 5.00
CA TRP A 170 -3.04 3.86 4.48
C TRP A 170 -3.37 5.17 3.75
N LEU A 171 -2.98 6.29 4.38
CA LEU A 171 -3.38 7.62 3.94
C LEU A 171 -2.33 8.27 3.04
N PRO A 172 -2.61 8.49 1.73
CA PRO A 172 -1.75 9.33 0.93
C PRO A 172 -1.86 10.79 1.38
N ALA A 173 -0.82 11.30 2.01
CA ALA A 173 -0.76 12.67 2.48
C ALA A 173 0.53 13.34 2.04
N TYR A 174 0.44 14.22 1.07
CA TYR A 174 1.57 14.97 0.49
C TYR A 174 1.74 16.36 1.13
N ASN A 175 1.09 16.62 2.24
CA ASN A 175 1.11 17.90 2.94
C ASN A 175 1.37 17.72 4.45
N SER A 176 1.63 18.83 5.13
CA SER A 176 1.93 18.83 6.58
C SER A 176 0.71 18.63 7.49
N ARG A 177 -0.50 18.54 6.91
CA ARG A 177 -1.76 18.38 7.66
C ARG A 177 -2.60 17.28 7.02
N PRO A 178 -2.26 16.00 7.26
CA PRO A 178 -3.05 14.89 6.73
C PRO A 178 -4.47 14.93 7.31
N ILE A 179 -5.45 14.68 6.43
CA ILE A 179 -6.87 14.63 6.80
C ILE A 179 -7.40 13.27 6.38
N CYS A 180 -7.89 12.50 7.34
CA CYS A 180 -8.53 11.21 7.06
C CYS A 180 -9.76 11.38 6.15
N PRO A 181 -10.00 10.41 5.26
CA PRO A 181 -11.28 10.31 4.56
C PRO A 181 -12.44 10.18 5.56
N PRO A 182 -13.67 10.59 5.18
CA PRO A 182 -14.85 10.33 5.98
C PRO A 182 -14.96 8.84 6.38
N GLY A 183 -15.27 8.56 7.63
CA GLY A 183 -15.39 7.20 8.16
C GLY A 183 -14.15 6.70 8.91
N TRP A 184 -12.98 7.33 8.75
CA TRP A 184 -11.80 7.04 9.57
C TRP A 184 -11.49 8.17 10.53
N SER A 185 -11.19 7.82 11.77
CA SER A 185 -10.73 8.77 12.81
C SER A 185 -9.21 8.86 12.93
N LYS A 186 -8.49 7.89 12.33
CA LYS A 186 -7.03 7.80 12.34
C LYS A 186 -6.55 7.01 11.12
N TRP A 187 -5.27 7.17 10.78
CA TRP A 187 -4.56 6.34 9.81
C TRP A 187 -3.64 5.34 10.50
N THR A 188 -3.22 4.32 9.75
CA THR A 188 -2.28 3.27 10.18
C THR A 188 -0.91 3.49 9.55
N LEU A 189 -0.87 3.89 8.26
CA LEU A 189 0.31 4.28 7.49
C LEU A 189 0.04 5.61 6.79
#